data_347318f7995a524b67fb63de3ba0269b
#
_entry.id   347318f7995a524b67fb63de3ba0269b
#
_cell.length_a   1.000
_cell.length_b   1.000
_cell.length_c   1.000
_cell.angle_alpha   90.00
_cell.angle_beta   90.00
_cell.angle_gamma   90.00
#
_symmetry.space_group_name_H-M   'P 1'
#
loop_
_entity.id
_entity.type
_entity.pdbx_description
1 polymer ?
#
loop_
_entity_poly.entity_id
_entity_poly.type
_entity_poly.pdbx_seq_one_letter_code
_entity_poly.pdbx_strand_id
1 'polypeptide(L)'
;MEYLTRIEQGRDRNPSPAVLDALARALELVPTEREHLRYLARIAAEPCGAAVPAVPPARHVRPGVRETLRLLEPGIAVLTNRLGDLLGHTGGFAAITGDSGLLDGEPPNLTRYVFTDPRSRDFLADWSDVADERAFDLWRAPSAENSEWLTAELAPLAGAEFTERISRHVVPRLRELRLDHPAEGRLRLDREVLELPGDDQQLVVLLPADAATGRAVDRLRRAFHGRLRSIS
;
A
#
# COMPACT_ATOMS: atom_id res chain seq x y z
N MET A 1 -5.58 26.57 25.82
CA MET A 1 -4.27 25.94 26.05
C MET A 1 -4.35 24.69 26.94
N GLU A 2 -5.10 24.71 28.01
CA GLU A 2 -5.16 23.61 29.00
C GLU A 2 -5.62 22.24 28.45
N TYR A 3 -6.52 22.22 27.45
CA TYR A 3 -7.05 20.99 26.87
C TYR A 3 -6.03 20.26 25.99
N LEU A 4 -5.27 21.01 25.17
CA LEU A 4 -4.21 20.43 24.31
C LEU A 4 -3.12 19.78 25.17
N THR A 5 -2.69 20.46 26.26
CA THR A 5 -1.72 19.91 27.20
C THR A 5 -2.20 18.61 27.86
N ARG A 6 -3.50 18.46 28.10
CA ARG A 6 -4.07 17.21 28.65
C ARG A 6 -4.03 16.06 27.67
N ILE A 7 -4.26 16.34 26.37
CA ILE A 7 -4.11 15.33 25.28
C ILE A 7 -2.64 14.93 25.17
N GLU A 8 -1.73 15.88 25.07
CA GLU A 8 -0.28 15.64 24.98
C GLU A 8 0.28 14.82 26.16
N GLN A 9 -0.28 15.02 27.34
CA GLN A 9 0.09 14.26 28.55
C GLN A 9 -0.62 12.91 28.66
N GLY A 10 -1.45 12.51 27.66
CA GLY A 10 -2.23 11.27 27.70
C GLY A 10 -3.30 11.22 28.79
N ARG A 11 -3.65 12.39 29.39
CA ARG A 11 -4.70 12.50 30.42
C ARG A 11 -6.11 12.53 29.82
N ASP A 12 -6.23 12.93 28.56
CA ASP A 12 -7.46 12.86 27.79
C ASP A 12 -7.20 11.99 26.55
N ARG A 13 -7.75 10.79 26.56
CA ARG A 13 -7.52 9.77 25.52
C ARG A 13 -8.67 9.68 24.52
N ASN A 14 -9.73 10.45 24.70
CA ASN A 14 -10.91 10.40 23.86
C ASN A 14 -11.33 11.80 23.39
N PRO A 15 -10.49 12.48 22.59
CA PRO A 15 -10.83 13.79 22.05
C PRO A 15 -12.06 13.70 21.12
N SER A 16 -12.99 14.68 21.27
CA SER A 16 -14.16 14.70 20.39
C SER A 16 -13.79 14.94 18.92
N PRO A 17 -14.62 14.50 17.95
CA PRO A 17 -14.37 14.77 16.54
C PRO A 17 -14.13 16.23 16.22
N ALA A 18 -14.84 17.14 16.88
CA ALA A 18 -14.68 18.59 16.71
C ALA A 18 -13.29 19.07 17.14
N VAL A 19 -12.72 18.48 18.19
CA VAL A 19 -11.35 18.77 18.66
C VAL A 19 -10.32 18.25 17.65
N LEU A 20 -10.51 17.04 17.14
CA LEU A 20 -9.63 16.46 16.11
C LEU A 20 -9.64 17.30 14.83
N ASP A 21 -10.81 17.77 14.41
CA ASP A 21 -10.92 18.64 13.25
C ASP A 21 -10.29 20.04 13.48
N ALA A 22 -10.37 20.56 14.70
CA ALA A 22 -9.70 21.80 15.07
C ALA A 22 -8.17 21.65 15.09
N LEU A 23 -7.66 20.54 15.64
CA LEU A 23 -6.24 20.18 15.62
C LEU A 23 -5.73 20.00 14.18
N ALA A 24 -6.48 19.29 13.36
CA ALA A 24 -6.12 19.05 11.97
C ALA A 24 -6.02 20.35 11.16
N ARG A 25 -6.89 21.33 11.45
CA ARG A 25 -6.80 22.67 10.84
C ARG A 25 -5.62 23.46 11.38
N ALA A 26 -5.41 23.46 12.70
CA ALA A 26 -4.33 24.23 13.33
C ALA A 26 -2.94 23.74 12.92
N LEU A 27 -2.79 22.44 12.66
CA LEU A 27 -1.56 21.79 12.22
C LEU A 27 -1.45 21.73 10.67
N GLU A 28 -2.41 22.31 9.94
CA GLU A 28 -2.47 22.30 8.47
C GLU A 28 -2.34 20.88 7.86
N LEU A 29 -2.87 19.87 8.54
CA LEU A 29 -2.75 18.49 8.12
C LEU A 29 -3.41 18.25 6.75
N VAL A 30 -2.71 17.54 5.87
CA VAL A 30 -3.28 17.05 4.62
C VAL A 30 -4.34 15.96 4.88
N PRO A 31 -5.22 15.63 3.93
CA PRO A 31 -6.33 14.68 4.15
C PRO A 31 -5.89 13.34 4.77
N THR A 32 -4.78 12.78 4.30
CA THR A 32 -4.22 11.51 4.81
C THR A 32 -3.76 11.61 6.27
N GLU A 33 -3.14 12.74 6.63
CA GLU A 33 -2.71 12.99 8.01
C GLU A 33 -3.90 13.22 8.96
N ARG A 34 -4.99 13.85 8.47
CA ARG A 34 -6.24 14.01 9.23
C ARG A 34 -6.90 12.66 9.51
N GLU A 35 -6.92 11.79 8.52
CA GLU A 35 -7.44 10.43 8.70
C GLU A 35 -6.60 9.65 9.72
N HIS A 36 -5.29 9.79 9.63
CA HIS A 36 -4.36 9.21 10.60
C HIS A 36 -4.59 9.72 12.03
N LEU A 37 -4.75 11.04 12.21
CA LEU A 37 -5.07 11.63 13.51
C LEU A 37 -6.37 11.05 14.10
N ARG A 38 -7.40 10.89 13.28
CA ARG A 38 -8.68 10.27 13.72
C ARG A 38 -8.51 8.81 14.10
N TYR A 39 -7.68 8.07 13.36
CA TYR A 39 -7.36 6.69 13.67
C TYR A 39 -6.64 6.56 15.01
N LEU A 40 -5.60 7.37 15.26
CA LEU A 40 -4.87 7.41 16.55
C LEU A 40 -5.80 7.68 17.72
N ALA A 41 -6.70 8.65 17.57
CA ALA A 41 -7.67 8.99 18.61
C ALA A 41 -8.62 7.81 18.90
N ARG A 42 -9.04 7.07 17.87
CA ARG A 42 -9.89 5.88 18.04
C ARG A 42 -9.18 4.79 18.82
N ILE A 43 -7.94 4.45 18.46
CA ILE A 43 -7.14 3.44 19.19
C ILE A 43 -6.91 3.87 20.63
N ALA A 44 -6.60 5.15 20.86
CA ALA A 44 -6.38 5.66 22.20
C ALA A 44 -7.64 5.63 23.08
N ALA A 45 -8.82 5.66 22.46
CA ALA A 45 -10.12 5.64 23.14
C ALA A 45 -10.61 4.21 23.47
N GLU A 46 -10.12 3.18 22.78
CA GLU A 46 -10.54 1.81 23.05
C GLU A 46 -9.97 1.33 24.40
N PRO A 47 -10.84 0.84 25.31
CA PRO A 47 -10.35 0.23 26.53
C PRO A 47 -9.54 -1.02 26.19
N CYS A 48 -8.36 -1.11 26.75
CA CYS A 48 -7.52 -2.30 26.69
C CYS A 48 -8.34 -3.54 27.12
N GLY A 49 -8.79 -4.38 26.19
CA GLY A 49 -9.49 -5.62 26.54
C GLY A 49 -10.69 -6.05 25.69
N ALA A 50 -11.20 -5.23 24.79
CA ALA A 50 -12.19 -5.71 23.83
C ALA A 50 -11.47 -6.15 22.53
N ALA A 51 -10.94 -7.37 22.53
CA ALA A 51 -10.44 -7.98 21.30
C ALA A 51 -11.61 -8.12 20.31
N VAL A 52 -11.66 -7.24 19.31
CA VAL A 52 -12.51 -7.46 18.15
C VAL A 52 -11.92 -8.68 17.43
N PRO A 53 -12.72 -9.73 17.14
CA PRO A 53 -12.16 -10.90 16.43
C PRO A 53 -11.41 -10.47 15.18
N ALA A 54 -10.16 -10.87 15.07
CA ALA A 54 -9.35 -10.62 13.90
C ALA A 54 -10.03 -11.24 12.68
N VAL A 55 -10.63 -10.43 11.82
CA VAL A 55 -11.19 -10.89 10.54
C VAL A 55 -10.10 -10.74 9.49
N PRO A 56 -9.64 -11.84 8.87
CA PRO A 56 -8.68 -11.73 7.77
C PRO A 56 -9.21 -10.76 6.71
N PRO A 57 -8.33 -9.93 6.11
CA PRO A 57 -8.77 -9.00 5.07
C PRO A 57 -9.42 -9.75 3.94
N ALA A 58 -10.49 -9.17 3.39
CA ALA A 58 -11.22 -9.79 2.30
C ALA A 58 -10.29 -10.03 1.10
N ARG A 59 -10.13 -11.28 0.70
CA ARG A 59 -9.48 -11.68 -0.55
C ARG A 59 -10.49 -11.85 -1.69
N HIS A 60 -11.78 -11.77 -1.37
CA HIS A 60 -12.83 -11.87 -2.37
C HIS A 60 -12.94 -10.56 -3.15
N VAL A 61 -12.83 -10.65 -4.46
CA VAL A 61 -13.01 -9.52 -5.36
C VAL A 61 -14.43 -9.51 -5.90
N ARG A 62 -15.18 -8.41 -5.66
CA ARG A 62 -16.53 -8.25 -6.19
C ARG A 62 -16.54 -8.32 -7.73
N PRO A 63 -17.59 -8.90 -8.37
CA PRO A 63 -17.67 -9.01 -9.83
C PRO A 63 -17.47 -7.67 -10.55
N GLY A 64 -18.09 -6.60 -10.04
CA GLY A 64 -17.95 -5.25 -10.63
C GLY A 64 -16.51 -4.71 -10.58
N VAL A 65 -15.76 -4.97 -9.49
CA VAL A 65 -14.36 -4.56 -9.37
C VAL A 65 -13.47 -5.36 -10.35
N ARG A 66 -13.74 -6.65 -10.49
CA ARG A 66 -13.06 -7.50 -11.48
C ARG A 66 -13.31 -7.02 -12.91
N GLU A 67 -14.54 -6.65 -13.21
CA GLU A 67 -14.89 -6.11 -14.54
C GLU A 67 -14.23 -4.75 -14.76
N THR A 68 -14.17 -3.88 -13.75
CA THR A 68 -13.43 -2.60 -13.83
C THR A 68 -11.96 -2.84 -14.16
N LEU A 69 -11.31 -3.80 -13.47
CA LEU A 69 -9.92 -4.13 -13.73
C LEU A 69 -9.72 -4.63 -15.18
N ARG A 70 -10.66 -5.46 -15.69
CA ARG A 70 -10.64 -5.92 -17.08
C ARG A 70 -10.79 -4.78 -18.09
N LEU A 71 -11.63 -3.78 -17.80
CA LEU A 71 -11.83 -2.62 -18.66
C LEU A 71 -10.61 -1.69 -18.70
N LEU A 72 -9.73 -1.76 -17.68
CA LEU A 72 -8.48 -1.01 -17.65
C LEU A 72 -7.39 -1.61 -18.55
N GLU A 73 -7.60 -2.79 -19.14
CA GLU A 73 -6.66 -3.34 -20.11
C GLU A 73 -6.53 -2.44 -21.37
N PRO A 74 -5.36 -2.27 -21.92
CA PRO A 74 -4.05 -2.78 -21.54
C PRO A 74 -3.28 -1.87 -20.56
N GLY A 75 -3.96 -1.04 -19.79
CA GLY A 75 -3.37 -0.13 -18.81
C GLY A 75 -2.56 -0.85 -17.74
N ILE A 76 -1.92 -0.11 -16.85
CA ILE A 76 -1.16 -0.65 -15.74
C ILE A 76 -2.02 -0.47 -14.49
N ALA A 77 -2.60 -1.54 -13.99
CA ALA A 77 -3.42 -1.48 -12.79
C ALA A 77 -3.28 -2.75 -11.95
N VAL A 78 -3.39 -2.60 -10.63
CA VAL A 78 -3.35 -3.69 -9.66
C VAL A 78 -4.37 -3.45 -8.57
N LEU A 79 -5.05 -4.52 -8.16
CA LEU A 79 -5.97 -4.53 -7.04
C LEU A 79 -5.26 -5.19 -5.85
N THR A 80 -5.22 -4.49 -4.72
CA THR A 80 -4.59 -4.99 -3.50
C THR A 80 -5.53 -4.84 -2.32
N ASN A 81 -5.30 -5.60 -1.26
CA ASN A 81 -5.81 -5.28 0.06
C ASN A 81 -4.75 -4.51 0.88
N ARG A 82 -5.10 -4.06 2.09
CA ARG A 82 -4.19 -3.30 2.97
C ARG A 82 -2.97 -4.10 3.44
N LEU A 83 -3.05 -5.42 3.48
CA LEU A 83 -1.90 -6.27 3.81
C LEU A 83 -0.93 -6.45 2.63
N GLY A 84 -1.30 -5.93 1.46
CA GLY A 84 -0.47 -6.00 0.26
C GLY A 84 -0.70 -7.27 -0.57
N ASP A 85 -1.72 -8.11 -0.28
CA ASP A 85 -2.05 -9.21 -1.17
C ASP A 85 -2.48 -8.65 -2.53
N LEU A 86 -1.91 -9.16 -3.61
CA LEU A 86 -2.31 -8.84 -4.97
C LEU A 86 -3.53 -9.69 -5.33
N LEU A 87 -4.70 -9.06 -5.40
CA LEU A 87 -5.99 -9.73 -5.64
C LEU A 87 -6.32 -9.85 -7.12
N GLY A 88 -5.66 -9.06 -7.95
CA GLY A 88 -5.78 -9.04 -9.40
C GLY A 88 -4.94 -7.94 -10.01
N HIS A 89 -4.59 -8.09 -11.27
CA HIS A 89 -3.83 -7.10 -12.02
C HIS A 89 -4.15 -7.17 -13.51
N THR A 90 -3.81 -6.10 -14.24
CA THR A 90 -3.86 -6.07 -15.70
C THR A 90 -2.63 -6.74 -16.32
N GLY A 91 -2.73 -7.11 -17.58
CA GLY A 91 -1.59 -7.57 -18.38
C GLY A 91 -0.49 -6.50 -18.49
N GLY A 92 -0.87 -5.23 -18.50
CA GLY A 92 0.07 -4.12 -18.46
C GLY A 92 0.90 -4.07 -17.17
N PHE A 93 0.29 -4.37 -16.03
CA PHE A 93 1.01 -4.48 -14.75
C PHE A 93 1.98 -5.69 -14.77
N ALA A 94 1.50 -6.85 -15.20
CA ALA A 94 2.37 -8.03 -15.34
C ALA A 94 3.55 -7.80 -16.30
N ALA A 95 3.34 -7.02 -17.36
CA ALA A 95 4.39 -6.71 -18.33
C ALA A 95 5.54 -5.88 -17.73
N ILE A 96 5.26 -4.97 -16.78
CA ILE A 96 6.29 -4.14 -16.16
C ILE A 96 6.88 -4.77 -14.87
N THR A 97 6.23 -5.78 -14.29
CA THR A 97 6.66 -6.39 -13.01
C THR A 97 7.11 -7.85 -13.16
N GLY A 98 6.85 -8.50 -14.30
CA GLY A 98 7.01 -9.94 -14.45
C GLY A 98 8.41 -10.48 -14.12
N ASP A 99 9.45 -9.69 -14.40
CA ASP A 99 10.84 -10.09 -14.16
C ASP A 99 11.38 -9.59 -12.80
N SER A 100 10.55 -8.90 -11.99
CA SER A 100 10.96 -8.33 -10.70
C SER A 100 10.89 -9.30 -9.53
N GLY A 101 10.15 -10.40 -9.67
CA GLY A 101 9.85 -11.32 -8.57
C GLY A 101 8.59 -10.99 -7.77
N LEU A 102 7.97 -9.84 -7.98
CA LEU A 102 6.77 -9.44 -7.24
C LEU A 102 5.60 -10.42 -7.41
N LEU A 103 5.51 -11.08 -8.56
CA LEU A 103 4.44 -12.02 -8.89
C LEU A 103 4.79 -13.49 -8.60
N ASP A 104 5.98 -13.79 -8.05
CA ASP A 104 6.45 -15.16 -7.83
C ASP A 104 5.78 -15.87 -6.63
N GLY A 105 5.18 -15.12 -5.69
CA GLY A 105 4.55 -15.66 -4.49
C GLY A 105 3.15 -16.27 -4.72
N GLU A 106 2.74 -17.22 -3.88
CA GLU A 106 1.37 -17.73 -3.84
C GLU A 106 0.74 -17.60 -2.45
N PRO A 107 -0.17 -16.62 -2.25
CA PRO A 107 -0.51 -15.54 -3.17
C PRO A 107 0.60 -14.45 -3.23
N PRO A 108 0.74 -13.75 -4.36
CA PRO A 108 1.66 -12.63 -4.43
C PRO A 108 1.28 -11.55 -3.41
N ASN A 109 2.28 -11.03 -2.69
CA ASN A 109 2.05 -10.03 -1.66
C ASN A 109 3.15 -8.96 -1.70
N LEU A 110 2.76 -7.71 -1.94
CA LEU A 110 3.67 -6.58 -2.09
C LEU A 110 4.44 -6.29 -0.79
N THR A 111 3.79 -6.39 0.37
CA THR A 111 4.46 -6.15 1.66
C THR A 111 5.55 -7.17 1.91
N ARG A 112 5.25 -8.46 1.69
CA ARG A 112 6.24 -9.54 1.80
C ARG A 112 7.38 -9.33 0.81
N TYR A 113 7.08 -9.04 -0.46
CA TYR A 113 8.08 -8.74 -1.49
C TYR A 113 9.02 -7.62 -1.08
N VAL A 114 8.47 -6.48 -0.63
CA VAL A 114 9.26 -5.31 -0.22
C VAL A 114 10.23 -5.63 0.90
N PHE A 115 9.81 -6.40 1.89
CA PHE A 115 10.62 -6.61 3.10
C PHE A 115 11.48 -7.87 3.07
N THR A 116 11.18 -8.86 2.21
CA THR A 116 11.90 -10.16 2.25
C THR A 116 12.58 -10.55 0.94
N ASP A 117 12.21 -9.94 -0.20
CA ASP A 117 12.86 -10.24 -1.47
C ASP A 117 13.93 -9.17 -1.78
N PRO A 118 15.21 -9.56 -1.89
CA PRO A 118 16.29 -8.60 -2.19
C PRO A 118 16.10 -7.89 -3.54
N ARG A 119 15.44 -8.52 -4.51
CA ARG A 119 15.13 -7.90 -5.82
C ARG A 119 14.27 -6.64 -5.70
N SER A 120 13.50 -6.51 -4.60
CA SER A 120 12.67 -5.34 -4.35
C SER A 120 13.49 -4.06 -4.26
N ARG A 121 14.71 -4.11 -3.70
CA ARG A 121 15.60 -2.95 -3.55
C ARG A 121 16.20 -2.51 -4.88
N ASP A 122 16.46 -3.45 -5.78
CA ASP A 122 16.98 -3.17 -7.11
C ASP A 122 15.89 -2.68 -8.04
N PHE A 123 14.66 -3.17 -7.86
CA PHE A 123 13.54 -2.85 -8.73
C PHE A 123 12.81 -1.55 -8.33
N LEU A 124 12.63 -1.29 -7.04
CA LEU A 124 11.96 -0.10 -6.51
C LEU A 124 12.99 1.00 -6.26
N ALA A 125 13.09 1.98 -7.16
CA ALA A 125 14.04 3.09 -7.00
C ALA A 125 13.81 3.89 -5.70
N ASP A 126 12.54 3.98 -5.28
CA ASP A 126 12.12 4.63 -4.04
C ASP A 126 11.76 3.59 -2.98
N TRP A 127 12.55 2.53 -2.86
CA TRP A 127 12.26 1.40 -1.97
C TRP A 127 11.91 1.86 -0.54
N SER A 128 12.63 2.86 -0.01
CA SER A 128 12.40 3.37 1.35
C SER A 128 11.00 3.95 1.53
N ASP A 129 10.52 4.73 0.55
CA ASP A 129 9.21 5.36 0.60
C ASP A 129 8.09 4.30 0.44
N VAL A 130 8.32 3.31 -0.43
CA VAL A 130 7.39 2.17 -0.60
C VAL A 130 7.36 1.32 0.68
N ALA A 131 8.50 1.09 1.32
CA ALA A 131 8.57 0.35 2.58
C ALA A 131 7.85 1.08 3.72
N ASP A 132 8.00 2.41 3.82
CA ASP A 132 7.26 3.22 4.80
C ASP A 132 5.74 3.17 4.53
N GLU A 133 5.32 3.19 3.27
CA GLU A 133 3.91 3.04 2.91
C GLU A 133 3.37 1.66 3.30
N ARG A 134 4.12 0.58 3.02
CA ARG A 134 3.69 -0.77 3.41
C ARG A 134 3.61 -0.94 4.92
N ALA A 135 4.58 -0.40 5.67
CA ALA A 135 4.54 -0.38 7.13
C ALA A 135 3.32 0.40 7.65
N PHE A 136 3.02 1.54 7.06
CA PHE A 136 1.87 2.36 7.40
C PHE A 136 0.53 1.65 7.12
N ASP A 137 0.41 0.95 6.00
CA ASP A 137 -0.81 0.21 5.65
C ASP A 137 -1.08 -0.95 6.61
N LEU A 138 -0.05 -1.66 7.06
CA LEU A 138 -0.18 -2.68 8.11
C LEU A 138 -0.74 -2.09 9.40
N TRP A 139 -0.35 -0.86 9.71
CA TRP A 139 -0.77 -0.17 10.89
C TRP A 139 -2.19 0.44 10.76
N ARG A 140 -2.60 0.87 9.55
CA ARG A 140 -3.96 1.37 9.24
C ARG A 140 -5.03 0.28 9.16
N ALA A 141 -4.69 -0.98 9.17
CA ALA A 141 -5.67 -2.06 9.14
C ALA A 141 -6.75 -1.83 10.21
N PRO A 142 -8.04 -2.07 9.95
CA PRO A 142 -9.17 -1.69 10.82
C PRO A 142 -9.08 -2.23 12.24
N SER A 143 -8.28 -3.25 12.44
CA SER A 143 -7.78 -3.65 13.75
C SER A 143 -6.30 -3.97 13.61
N ALA A 144 -5.46 -3.45 14.50
CA ALA A 144 -4.05 -3.84 14.58
C ALA A 144 -3.92 -5.37 14.64
N GLU A 145 -4.87 -6.04 15.26
CA GLU A 145 -4.99 -7.49 15.37
C GLU A 145 -5.06 -8.21 14.01
N ASN A 146 -5.62 -7.57 12.96
CA ASN A 146 -5.71 -8.18 11.62
C ASN A 146 -4.38 -8.22 10.87
N SER A 147 -3.39 -7.41 11.28
CA SER A 147 -2.05 -7.40 10.69
C SER A 147 -1.01 -8.10 11.56
N GLU A 148 -1.32 -8.44 12.81
CA GLU A 148 -0.36 -9.02 13.75
C GLU A 148 0.26 -10.33 13.24
N TRP A 149 -0.53 -11.19 12.62
CA TRP A 149 -0.02 -12.44 12.06
C TRP A 149 1.03 -12.20 10.96
N LEU A 150 0.79 -11.22 10.05
CA LEU A 150 1.74 -10.88 9.00
C LEU A 150 2.97 -10.18 9.57
N THR A 151 2.77 -9.33 10.56
CA THR A 151 3.86 -8.68 11.29
C THR A 151 4.73 -9.71 12.02
N ALA A 152 4.12 -10.69 12.69
CA ALA A 152 4.84 -11.77 13.37
C ALA A 152 5.58 -12.69 12.37
N GLU A 153 5.02 -12.91 11.19
CA GLU A 153 5.68 -13.65 10.11
C GLU A 153 6.89 -12.89 9.55
N LEU A 154 6.71 -11.58 9.29
CA LEU A 154 7.74 -10.77 8.62
C LEU A 154 8.87 -10.33 9.55
N ALA A 155 8.60 -10.08 10.84
CA ALA A 155 9.60 -9.57 11.77
C ALA A 155 10.89 -10.41 11.83
N PRO A 156 10.87 -11.76 11.92
CA PRO A 156 12.09 -12.56 11.92
C PRO A 156 12.80 -12.61 10.57
N LEU A 157 12.10 -12.37 9.45
CA LEU A 157 12.63 -12.43 8.10
C LEU A 157 13.22 -11.10 7.63
N ALA A 158 12.54 -10.01 7.96
CA ALA A 158 12.88 -8.66 7.51
C ALA A 158 13.76 -7.88 8.53
N GLY A 159 13.89 -8.39 9.75
CA GLY A 159 14.80 -7.87 10.77
C GLY A 159 14.39 -6.52 11.38
N ALA A 160 15.38 -5.85 11.96
CA ALA A 160 15.17 -4.61 12.71
C ALA A 160 14.58 -3.47 11.86
N GLU A 161 14.97 -3.37 10.59
CA GLU A 161 14.49 -2.31 9.69
C GLU A 161 12.96 -2.31 9.54
N PHE A 162 12.36 -3.48 9.42
CA PHE A 162 10.90 -3.63 9.35
C PHE A 162 10.23 -3.19 10.65
N THR A 163 10.74 -3.66 11.79
CA THR A 163 10.20 -3.33 13.12
C THR A 163 10.31 -1.84 13.42
N GLU A 164 11.43 -1.22 13.07
CA GLU A 164 11.63 0.22 13.23
C GLU A 164 10.65 1.03 12.37
N ARG A 165 10.41 0.63 11.11
CA ARG A 165 9.48 1.33 10.21
C ARG A 165 8.04 1.27 10.73
N ILE A 166 7.60 0.10 11.20
CA ILE A 166 6.27 -0.02 11.82
C ILE A 166 6.13 0.91 13.03
N SER A 167 7.18 1.05 13.85
CA SER A 167 7.13 1.89 15.06
C SER A 167 7.17 3.40 14.77
N ARG A 168 7.65 3.83 13.60
CA ARG A 168 7.81 5.26 13.24
C ARG A 168 6.51 5.95 12.87
N HIS A 169 5.48 5.24 12.46
CA HIS A 169 4.19 5.79 12.01
C HIS A 169 4.32 6.89 10.96
N VAL A 170 5.20 6.71 9.98
CA VAL A 170 5.41 7.68 8.91
C VAL A 170 4.21 7.68 7.95
N VAL A 171 3.57 8.83 7.78
CA VAL A 171 2.48 8.99 6.80
C VAL A 171 3.08 9.09 5.41
N PRO A 172 2.81 8.16 4.50
CA PRO A 172 3.40 8.15 3.17
C PRO A 172 2.87 9.28 2.30
N ARG A 173 3.74 9.77 1.39
CA ARG A 173 3.40 10.83 0.43
C ARG A 173 3.71 10.41 -1.01
N LEU A 174 3.78 9.12 -1.28
CA LEU A 174 4.17 8.58 -2.57
C LEU A 174 3.11 8.87 -3.63
N ARG A 175 3.41 9.83 -4.54
CA ARG A 175 2.58 10.17 -5.69
C ARG A 175 3.11 9.62 -7.00
N GLU A 176 4.43 9.53 -7.12
CA GLU A 176 5.14 8.97 -8.27
C GLU A 176 5.84 7.69 -7.81
N LEU A 177 5.68 6.61 -8.54
CA LEU A 177 6.42 5.37 -8.35
C LEU A 177 7.53 5.28 -9.39
N ARG A 178 8.77 5.08 -8.96
CA ARG A 178 9.91 4.91 -9.84
C ARG A 178 10.40 3.47 -9.78
N LEU A 179 10.49 2.82 -10.94
CA LEU A 179 10.93 1.44 -11.07
C LEU A 179 12.24 1.41 -11.88
N ASP A 180 13.22 0.68 -11.42
CA ASP A 180 14.44 0.37 -12.18
C ASP A 180 14.26 -0.97 -12.90
N HIS A 181 13.67 -0.91 -14.10
CA HIS A 181 13.36 -2.09 -14.88
C HIS A 181 14.62 -2.64 -15.57
N PRO A 182 14.97 -3.96 -15.43
CA PRO A 182 16.22 -4.51 -15.92
C PRO A 182 16.45 -4.34 -17.42
N ALA A 183 15.38 -4.38 -18.24
CA ALA A 183 15.49 -4.24 -19.70
C ALA A 183 15.29 -2.80 -20.21
N GLU A 184 14.55 -1.95 -19.47
CA GLU A 184 14.10 -0.65 -19.97
C GLU A 184 14.68 0.53 -19.16
N GLY A 185 15.42 0.25 -18.09
CA GLY A 185 15.94 1.27 -17.17
C GLY A 185 14.84 1.89 -16.32
N ARG A 186 15.00 3.16 -15.96
CA ARG A 186 14.08 3.84 -15.05
C ARG A 186 12.75 4.16 -15.71
N LEU A 187 11.67 3.65 -15.11
CA LEU A 187 10.28 3.98 -15.42
C LEU A 187 9.73 4.92 -14.34
N ARG A 188 9.08 5.99 -14.78
CA ARG A 188 8.41 6.96 -13.90
C ARG A 188 6.90 6.85 -14.10
N LEU A 189 6.18 6.59 -13.02
CA LEU A 189 4.77 6.28 -13.08
C LEU A 189 4.00 7.14 -12.07
N ASP A 190 3.12 8.00 -12.55
CA ASP A 190 2.15 8.68 -11.70
C ASP A 190 1.17 7.65 -11.14
N ARG A 191 0.86 7.77 -9.87
CA ARG A 191 0.10 6.77 -9.13
C ARG A 191 -1.22 7.34 -8.66
N GLU A 192 -2.30 6.73 -9.13
CA GLU A 192 -3.66 7.02 -8.69
C GLU A 192 -4.19 5.85 -7.85
N VAL A 193 -4.64 6.15 -6.63
CA VAL A 193 -5.16 5.15 -5.69
C VAL A 193 -6.64 5.38 -5.48
N LEU A 194 -7.43 4.39 -5.86
CA LEU A 194 -8.87 4.38 -5.66
C LEU A 194 -9.22 3.42 -4.52
N GLU A 195 -9.62 3.97 -3.39
CA GLU A 195 -10.09 3.17 -2.26
C GLU A 195 -11.45 2.53 -2.59
N LEU A 196 -11.61 1.28 -2.21
CA LEU A 196 -12.86 0.53 -2.32
C LEU A 196 -13.47 0.35 -0.93
N PRO A 197 -14.32 1.30 -0.49
CA PRO A 197 -14.89 1.27 0.86
C PRO A 197 -15.71 0.00 1.10
N GLY A 198 -15.55 -0.59 2.27
CA GLY A 198 -16.25 -1.79 2.70
C GLY A 198 -15.55 -3.11 2.39
N ASP A 199 -14.53 -3.12 1.52
CA ASP A 199 -13.76 -4.33 1.19
C ASP A 199 -12.31 -4.25 1.68
N ASP A 200 -11.87 -3.11 2.24
CA ASP A 200 -10.46 -2.83 2.58
C ASP A 200 -9.50 -3.09 1.40
N GLN A 201 -9.96 -2.80 0.20
CA GLN A 201 -9.22 -2.99 -1.04
C GLN A 201 -8.91 -1.65 -1.70
N GLN A 202 -7.88 -1.66 -2.52
CA GLN A 202 -7.42 -0.50 -3.29
C GLN A 202 -7.16 -0.92 -4.73
N LEU A 203 -7.68 -0.13 -5.66
CA LEU A 203 -7.31 -0.21 -7.07
C LEU A 203 -6.26 0.86 -7.36
N VAL A 204 -5.03 0.43 -7.63
CA VAL A 204 -3.92 1.31 -7.97
C VAL A 204 -3.75 1.33 -9.48
N VAL A 205 -3.84 2.51 -10.08
CA VAL A 205 -3.60 2.74 -11.51
C VAL A 205 -2.28 3.49 -11.66
N LEU A 206 -1.41 3.00 -12.55
CA LEU A 206 -0.11 3.59 -12.80
C LEU A 206 -0.08 4.18 -14.23
N LEU A 207 0.20 5.46 -14.31
CA LEU A 207 0.22 6.21 -15.57
C LEU A 207 1.67 6.60 -15.92
N PRO A 208 2.16 6.39 -17.16
CA PRO A 208 3.48 6.88 -17.54
C PRO A 208 3.59 8.40 -17.32
N ALA A 209 4.51 8.84 -16.45
CA ALA A 209 4.71 10.26 -16.12
C ALA A 209 5.39 11.06 -17.27
N ASP A 210 6.00 10.36 -18.22
CA ASP A 210 6.64 10.98 -19.38
C ASP A 210 6.60 10.09 -20.64
N ALA A 211 6.91 10.70 -21.78
CA ALA A 211 6.88 10.00 -23.07
C ALA A 211 7.93 8.88 -23.21
N ALA A 212 9.05 8.96 -22.47
CA ALA A 212 10.08 7.92 -22.49
C ALA A 212 9.57 6.67 -21.78
N THR A 213 8.98 6.85 -20.60
CA THR A 213 8.29 5.79 -19.84
C THR A 213 7.15 5.18 -20.66
N GLY A 214 6.33 6.00 -21.33
CA GLY A 214 5.25 5.51 -22.19
C GLY A 214 5.75 4.56 -23.28
N ARG A 215 6.82 4.94 -23.99
CA ARG A 215 7.43 4.08 -25.02
C ARG A 215 8.03 2.79 -24.43
N ALA A 216 8.65 2.85 -23.27
CA ALA A 216 9.19 1.68 -22.59
C ALA A 216 8.08 0.69 -22.20
N VAL A 217 7.01 1.19 -21.62
CA VAL A 217 5.80 0.39 -21.27
C VAL A 217 5.22 -0.29 -22.51
N ASP A 218 5.13 0.41 -23.65
CA ASP A 218 4.64 -0.16 -24.90
C ASP A 218 5.55 -1.29 -25.43
N ARG A 219 6.87 -1.17 -25.27
CA ARG A 219 7.80 -2.26 -25.62
C ARG A 219 7.62 -3.48 -24.70
N LEU A 220 7.53 -3.27 -23.39
CA LEU A 220 7.32 -4.33 -22.43
C LEU A 220 6.01 -5.09 -22.67
N ARG A 221 4.91 -4.37 -22.96
CA ARG A 221 3.62 -4.98 -23.29
C ARG A 221 3.71 -5.85 -24.53
N ARG A 222 4.36 -5.38 -25.60
CA ARG A 222 4.56 -6.18 -26.83
C ARG A 222 5.38 -7.44 -26.55
N ALA A 223 6.46 -7.33 -25.78
CA ALA A 223 7.29 -8.46 -25.41
C ALA A 223 6.54 -9.48 -24.55
N PHE A 224 5.72 -9.02 -23.61
CA PHE A 224 4.88 -9.87 -22.76
C PHE A 224 3.85 -10.67 -23.56
N HIS A 225 3.12 -10.02 -24.47
CA HIS A 225 2.16 -10.69 -25.36
C HIS A 225 2.83 -11.69 -26.33
N GLY A 226 4.04 -11.40 -26.77
CA GLY A 226 4.83 -12.31 -27.59
C GLY A 226 5.19 -13.58 -26.85
N ARG A 227 5.58 -13.50 -25.57
CA ARG A 227 5.90 -14.65 -24.71
C ARG A 227 4.68 -15.55 -24.50
N LEU A 228 3.50 -15.00 -24.25
CA LEU A 228 2.26 -15.77 -24.07
C LEU A 228 1.87 -16.57 -25.32
N ARG A 229 2.11 -16.03 -26.52
CA ARG A 229 1.81 -16.74 -27.79
C ARG A 229 2.78 -17.89 -28.10
N SER A 230 3.99 -17.85 -27.57
CA SER A 230 5.00 -18.88 -27.82
C SER A 230 4.87 -20.10 -26.90
N ILE A 231 4.01 -20.03 -25.88
CA ILE A 231 3.77 -21.11 -24.90
C ILE A 231 2.45 -21.86 -25.21
N SER A 232 1.61 -21.34 -26.12
CA SER A 232 0.35 -21.94 -26.59
C SER A 232 0.56 -22.75 -27.85
#